data_d8e3e095f1578732f7563a0f08bda644
#
_entry.id   d8e3e095f1578732f7563a0f08bda644
#
_cell.length_a   1.000
_cell.length_b   1.000
_cell.length_c   1.000
_cell.angle_alpha   90.00
_cell.angle_beta   90.00
_cell.angle_gamma   90.00
#
_symmetry.space_group_name_H-M   'P 1'
#
loop_
_entity.id
_entity.type
_entity.pdbx_description
1 polymer ?
#
loop_
_entity_poly.entity_id
_entity_poly.type
_entity_poly.pdbx_seq_one_letter_code
_entity_poly.pdbx_strand_id
1 'polypeptide(L)'
;IDNSINIDSINFDSEFNKIITLDYLSHEKLQNKKIKHTVSDVFISDSEFKNLDQLSHNFLKWHDNSKIKKLITHKNINLGKLFEIDLHLYLLPILKTFFELSKLIPINSNSIFYSSSKICNFLEQFGVEYRKLNQKSKSDEFYLDSLTYEINFNNKSLKIPISRTNYKRLKPVVENFYFSLFKNKPDNLTNSHILVEFDPLKYNKLLSSFSNNSNYVIYNRRRPYVWNYSTFSILNKSNVKFFPESKLIGKNEKSFLKN
;
A
#
# COMPACT_ATOMS: atom_id res chain seq x y z
N ILE A 1 13.30 -7.31 14.51
CA ILE A 1 12.10 -8.10 14.16
C ILE A 1 11.10 -7.18 13.50
N ASP A 2 10.57 -7.57 12.35
CA ASP A 2 9.47 -6.92 11.65
C ASP A 2 8.25 -7.85 11.56
N ASN A 3 7.11 -7.29 11.14
CA ASN A 3 5.83 -8.01 11.09
C ASN A 3 5.78 -9.22 10.13
N SER A 4 6.76 -9.40 9.24
CA SER A 4 6.83 -10.55 8.34
C SER A 4 7.31 -11.83 9.04
N ILE A 5 7.96 -11.70 10.20
CA ILE A 5 8.53 -12.82 10.94
C ILE A 5 7.44 -13.61 11.66
N ASN A 6 7.59 -14.94 11.65
CA ASN A 6 6.74 -15.83 12.43
C ASN A 6 7.22 -15.90 13.88
N ILE A 7 6.73 -14.98 14.72
CA ILE A 7 7.09 -14.88 16.15
C ILE A 7 6.76 -16.17 16.93
N ASP A 8 5.75 -16.94 16.50
CA ASP A 8 5.32 -18.16 17.18
C ASP A 8 6.30 -19.33 17.01
N SER A 9 7.16 -19.25 15.98
CA SER A 9 8.17 -20.29 15.69
C SER A 9 9.55 -20.01 16.29
N ILE A 10 9.70 -18.97 17.11
CA ILE A 10 10.98 -18.52 17.65
C ILE A 10 11.01 -18.77 19.16
N ASN A 11 12.08 -19.43 19.63
CA ASN A 11 12.36 -19.53 21.05
C ASN A 11 13.21 -18.35 21.51
N PHE A 12 12.56 -17.29 22.01
CA PHE A 12 13.23 -16.06 22.40
C PHE A 12 14.08 -16.16 23.67
N ASP A 13 13.77 -17.11 24.54
CA ASP A 13 14.42 -17.18 25.86
C ASP A 13 15.84 -17.79 25.81
N SER A 14 16.12 -18.59 24.78
CA SER A 14 17.39 -19.33 24.67
C SER A 14 18.31 -18.85 23.55
N GLU A 15 17.79 -18.10 22.59
CA GLU A 15 18.51 -17.84 21.33
C GLU A 15 19.02 -16.41 21.18
N PHE A 16 18.42 -15.43 21.90
CA PHE A 16 18.67 -14.02 21.64
C PHE A 16 19.03 -13.21 22.88
N ASN A 17 20.12 -12.47 22.81
CA ASN A 17 20.55 -11.57 23.87
C ASN A 17 19.73 -10.25 23.88
N LYS A 18 19.24 -9.84 22.72
CA LYS A 18 18.50 -8.59 22.56
C LYS A 18 17.48 -8.71 21.44
N ILE A 19 16.27 -8.24 21.71
CA ILE A 19 15.18 -8.23 20.75
C ILE A 19 14.80 -6.78 20.48
N ILE A 20 14.79 -6.39 19.18
CA ILE A 20 14.42 -5.04 18.75
C ILE A 20 13.34 -5.16 17.69
N THR A 21 12.25 -4.40 17.87
CA THR A 21 11.15 -4.33 16.89
C THR A 21 11.29 -3.10 16.01
N LEU A 22 11.04 -3.29 14.70
CA LEU A 22 11.13 -2.24 13.68
C LEU A 22 9.75 -1.70 13.26
N ASP A 23 8.68 -2.27 13.80
CA ASP A 23 7.31 -1.82 13.53
C ASP A 23 6.37 -2.05 14.72
N TYR A 24 5.26 -1.31 14.72
CA TYR A 24 4.27 -1.35 15.78
C TYR A 24 3.59 -2.73 15.95
N LEU A 25 3.31 -3.43 14.85
CA LEU A 25 2.63 -4.73 14.91
C LEU A 25 3.51 -5.81 15.56
N SER A 26 4.80 -5.75 15.32
CA SER A 26 5.78 -6.63 15.99
C SER A 26 5.89 -6.31 17.48
N HIS A 27 5.91 -5.02 17.82
CA HIS A 27 5.90 -4.55 19.20
C HIS A 27 4.66 -5.07 19.95
N GLU A 28 3.46 -4.85 19.40
CA GLU A 28 2.19 -5.31 19.99
C GLU A 28 2.18 -6.84 20.21
N LYS A 29 2.63 -7.61 19.22
CA LYS A 29 2.68 -9.08 19.34
C LYS A 29 3.62 -9.56 20.44
N LEU A 30 4.82 -8.97 20.54
CA LEU A 30 5.77 -9.33 21.60
C LEU A 30 5.29 -8.88 22.97
N GLN A 31 4.66 -7.70 23.06
CA GLN A 31 4.07 -7.20 24.29
C GLN A 31 2.95 -8.13 24.80
N ASN A 32 2.07 -8.57 23.91
CA ASN A 32 0.98 -9.50 24.23
C ASN A 32 1.51 -10.87 24.73
N LYS A 33 2.69 -11.29 24.25
CA LYS A 33 3.40 -12.49 24.69
C LYS A 33 4.28 -12.26 25.93
N LYS A 34 4.33 -11.04 26.46
CA LYS A 34 5.19 -10.64 27.58
C LYS A 34 6.68 -10.86 27.32
N ILE A 35 7.11 -10.83 26.08
CA ILE A 35 8.51 -10.98 25.68
C ILE A 35 9.20 -9.61 25.78
N LYS A 36 10.30 -9.55 26.57
CA LYS A 36 11.08 -8.32 26.75
C LYS A 36 11.74 -7.91 25.45
N HIS A 37 11.51 -6.68 24.99
CA HIS A 37 12.07 -6.15 23.76
C HIS A 37 12.20 -4.63 23.82
N THR A 38 12.88 -4.05 22.84
CA THR A 38 13.05 -2.59 22.67
C THR A 38 12.47 -2.20 21.30
N VAL A 39 11.81 -1.05 21.20
CA VAL A 39 11.38 -0.50 19.91
C VAL A 39 12.52 0.29 19.28
N SER A 40 12.66 0.21 17.96
CA SER A 40 13.75 0.89 17.23
C SER A 40 13.66 2.40 17.30
N ASP A 41 12.47 2.96 17.48
CA ASP A 41 12.22 4.41 17.56
C ASP A 41 13.03 5.08 18.69
N VAL A 42 13.39 4.36 19.76
CA VAL A 42 14.19 4.94 20.87
C VAL A 42 15.64 5.28 20.47
N PHE A 43 16.10 4.79 19.31
CA PHE A 43 17.44 5.07 18.80
C PHE A 43 17.50 6.29 17.86
N ILE A 44 16.36 6.90 17.57
CA ILE A 44 16.23 8.08 16.70
C ILE A 44 15.65 9.22 17.50
N SER A 45 16.31 10.36 17.50
CA SER A 45 15.81 11.59 18.12
C SER A 45 14.72 12.24 17.24
N ASP A 46 13.88 13.08 17.84
CA ASP A 46 12.85 13.85 17.13
C ASP A 46 13.43 14.73 16.01
N SER A 47 14.63 15.29 16.22
CA SER A 47 15.31 16.10 15.21
C SER A 47 15.76 15.27 14.02
N GLU A 48 16.26 14.06 14.26
CA GLU A 48 16.66 13.13 13.22
C GLU A 48 15.44 12.63 12.45
N PHE A 49 14.33 12.41 13.14
CA PHE A 49 13.07 12.01 12.47
C PHE A 49 12.54 13.12 11.55
N LYS A 50 12.61 14.39 11.98
CA LYS A 50 12.27 15.54 11.13
C LYS A 50 13.18 15.65 9.91
N ASN A 51 14.48 15.40 10.09
CA ASN A 51 15.44 15.40 8.98
C ASN A 51 15.15 14.27 7.98
N LEU A 52 14.75 13.09 8.47
CA LEU A 52 14.36 11.96 7.63
C LEU A 52 13.12 12.28 6.81
N ASP A 53 12.12 12.90 7.42
CA ASP A 53 10.90 13.34 6.72
C ASP A 53 11.24 14.38 5.63
N GLN A 54 12.08 15.37 5.96
CA GLN A 54 12.58 16.35 4.99
C GLN A 54 13.33 15.69 3.83
N LEU A 55 14.19 14.71 4.12
CA LEU A 55 14.91 13.95 3.11
C LEU A 55 13.95 13.18 2.21
N SER A 56 12.95 12.52 2.79
CA SER A 56 11.90 11.85 2.05
C SER A 56 11.18 12.81 1.09
N HIS A 57 10.78 13.98 1.56
CA HIS A 57 10.17 15.02 0.72
C HIS A 57 11.08 15.49 -0.42
N ASN A 58 12.38 15.58 -0.20
CA ASN A 58 13.33 15.95 -1.26
C ASN A 58 13.39 14.88 -2.36
N PHE A 59 13.36 13.59 -2.00
CA PHE A 59 13.29 12.51 -2.99
C PHE A 59 12.01 12.57 -3.84
N LEU A 60 10.91 13.06 -3.29
CA LEU A 60 9.65 13.17 -4.03
C LEU A 60 9.70 14.19 -5.16
N LYS A 61 10.60 15.17 -5.09
CA LYS A 61 10.79 16.20 -6.12
C LYS A 61 11.59 15.72 -7.34
N TRP A 62 11.86 14.42 -7.46
CA TRP A 62 12.58 13.84 -8.61
C TRP A 62 12.00 14.27 -9.96
N HIS A 63 10.68 14.45 -10.02
CA HIS A 63 9.92 14.87 -11.20
C HIS A 63 10.10 16.35 -11.56
N ASP A 64 10.72 17.17 -10.70
CA ASP A 64 11.05 18.58 -11.00
C ASP A 64 12.40 18.73 -11.71
N ASN A 65 13.20 17.66 -11.79
CA ASN A 65 14.40 17.65 -12.61
C ASN A 65 14.05 17.99 -14.07
N SER A 66 14.73 18.97 -14.65
CA SER A 66 14.38 19.55 -15.95
C SER A 66 14.33 18.53 -17.11
N LYS A 67 15.21 17.53 -17.07
CA LYS A 67 15.26 16.45 -18.08
C LYS A 67 14.06 15.50 -17.90
N ILE A 68 13.80 15.10 -16.67
CA ILE A 68 12.70 14.17 -16.33
C ILE A 68 11.36 14.85 -16.56
N LYS A 69 11.20 16.09 -16.11
CA LYS A 69 9.98 16.88 -16.24
C LYS A 69 9.49 16.95 -17.70
N LYS A 70 10.41 17.15 -18.66
CA LYS A 70 10.06 17.16 -20.08
C LYS A 70 9.47 15.84 -20.57
N LEU A 71 9.97 14.70 -20.07
CA LEU A 71 9.54 13.37 -20.48
C LEU A 71 8.18 12.98 -19.88
N ILE A 72 7.89 13.44 -18.65
CA ILE A 72 6.69 13.05 -17.90
C ILE A 72 5.59 14.12 -17.89
N THR A 73 5.76 15.23 -18.63
CA THR A 73 4.72 16.23 -18.76
C THR A 73 3.86 15.93 -20.00
N HIS A 74 2.58 15.73 -19.79
CA HIS A 74 1.59 15.52 -20.84
C HIS A 74 0.51 16.61 -20.74
N LYS A 75 0.25 17.34 -21.84
CA LYS A 75 -0.74 18.44 -21.89
C LYS A 75 -0.61 19.41 -20.70
N ASN A 76 0.61 19.82 -20.39
CA ASN A 76 0.98 20.70 -19.26
C ASN A 76 0.74 20.10 -17.84
N ILE A 77 0.45 18.81 -17.74
CA ILE A 77 0.32 18.12 -16.47
C ILE A 77 1.61 17.32 -16.21
N ASN A 78 2.29 17.61 -15.10
CA ASN A 78 3.42 16.81 -14.64
C ASN A 78 2.90 15.53 -13.98
N LEU A 79 3.02 14.40 -14.68
CA LEU A 79 2.52 13.11 -14.22
C LEU A 79 3.24 12.63 -12.94
N GLY A 80 4.49 13.06 -12.72
CA GLY A 80 5.23 12.72 -11.51
C GLY A 80 4.56 13.22 -10.22
N LYS A 81 3.89 14.38 -10.28
CA LYS A 81 3.11 14.91 -9.14
C LYS A 81 1.95 14.02 -8.73
N LEU A 82 1.38 13.26 -9.66
CA LEU A 82 0.27 12.34 -9.35
C LEU A 82 0.71 11.18 -8.45
N PHE A 83 2.00 10.83 -8.50
CA PHE A 83 2.58 9.74 -7.72
C PHE A 83 3.32 10.19 -6.46
N GLU A 84 3.37 11.49 -6.19
CA GLU A 84 4.16 12.06 -5.09
C GLU A 84 3.79 11.45 -3.75
N ILE A 85 2.49 11.44 -3.42
CA ILE A 85 2.01 10.88 -2.15
C ILE A 85 2.26 9.36 -2.08
N ASP A 86 2.06 8.64 -3.18
CA ASP A 86 2.26 7.19 -3.21
C ASP A 86 3.74 6.83 -3.03
N LEU A 87 4.61 7.59 -3.66
CA LEU A 87 6.05 7.42 -3.52
C LEU A 87 6.51 7.78 -2.09
N HIS A 88 5.97 8.85 -1.50
CA HIS A 88 6.24 9.20 -0.10
C HIS A 88 5.88 8.05 0.84
N LEU A 89 4.66 7.58 0.74
CA LEU A 89 4.17 6.45 1.55
C LEU A 89 5.00 5.17 1.34
N TYR A 90 5.62 5.00 0.21
CA TYR A 90 6.50 3.87 -0.11
C TYR A 90 7.92 4.07 0.43
N LEU A 91 8.50 5.25 0.23
CA LEU A 91 9.91 5.53 0.57
C LEU A 91 10.13 5.74 2.07
N LEU A 92 9.23 6.44 2.75
CA LEU A 92 9.42 6.83 4.14
C LEU A 92 9.76 5.66 5.06
N PRO A 93 9.11 4.49 5.02
CA PRO A 93 9.50 3.38 5.88
C PRO A 93 10.79 2.69 5.45
N ILE A 94 11.10 2.71 4.16
CA ILE A 94 12.38 2.18 3.69
C ILE A 94 13.49 3.02 4.29
N LEU A 95 13.38 4.35 4.18
CA LEU A 95 14.33 5.29 4.73
C LEU A 95 14.39 5.21 6.27
N LYS A 96 13.22 5.12 6.92
CA LYS A 96 13.16 4.93 8.37
C LYS A 96 13.92 3.68 8.79
N THR A 97 13.61 2.53 8.19
CA THR A 97 14.26 1.26 8.53
C THR A 97 15.77 1.31 8.27
N PHE A 98 16.19 1.87 7.14
CA PHE A 98 17.61 2.05 6.84
C PHE A 98 18.30 2.91 7.89
N PHE A 99 17.67 4.01 8.29
CA PHE A 99 18.21 4.93 9.29
C PHE A 99 18.29 4.28 10.67
N GLU A 100 17.25 3.57 11.10
CA GLU A 100 17.23 2.79 12.34
C GLU A 100 18.38 1.79 12.37
N LEU A 101 18.57 1.03 11.30
CA LEU A 101 19.66 0.05 11.20
C LEU A 101 21.03 0.73 11.23
N SER A 102 21.18 1.89 10.58
CA SER A 102 22.44 2.66 10.61
C SER A 102 22.85 3.11 12.03
N LYS A 103 21.88 3.26 12.93
CA LYS A 103 22.13 3.57 14.36
C LYS A 103 22.36 2.30 15.19
N LEU A 104 21.61 1.25 14.90
CA LEU A 104 21.66 0.00 15.66
C LEU A 104 22.94 -0.81 15.43
N ILE A 105 23.43 -0.83 14.19
CA ILE A 105 24.57 -1.65 13.80
C ILE A 105 25.86 -1.24 14.53
N PRO A 106 26.26 0.03 14.60
CA PRO A 106 27.47 0.42 15.33
C PRO A 106 27.44 0.06 16.81
N ILE A 107 26.26 0.14 17.44
CA ILE A 107 26.08 -0.17 18.88
C ILE A 107 26.21 -1.68 19.14
N ASN A 108 25.96 -2.51 18.10
CA ASN A 108 25.94 -3.97 18.20
C ASN A 108 26.89 -4.62 17.17
N SER A 109 28.06 -4.01 16.92
CA SER A 109 28.99 -4.38 15.82
C SER A 109 29.49 -5.82 15.89
N ASN A 110 29.59 -6.41 17.08
CA ASN A 110 30.07 -7.78 17.30
C ASN A 110 28.92 -8.80 17.41
N SER A 111 27.73 -8.45 16.96
CA SER A 111 26.56 -9.32 17.10
C SER A 111 26.14 -9.91 15.75
N ILE A 112 25.61 -11.14 15.80
CA ILE A 112 24.94 -11.75 14.65
C ILE A 112 23.49 -11.27 14.64
N PHE A 113 23.05 -10.72 13.52
CA PHE A 113 21.68 -10.20 13.36
C PHE A 113 20.75 -11.28 12.82
N TYR A 114 19.64 -11.51 13.50
CA TYR A 114 18.58 -12.41 13.06
C TYR A 114 17.38 -11.61 12.60
N SER A 115 17.00 -11.72 11.32
CA SER A 115 15.92 -10.89 10.80
C SER A 115 15.19 -11.49 9.60
N SER A 116 14.18 -10.78 9.09
CA SER A 116 13.49 -11.14 7.86
C SER A 116 14.38 -10.94 6.63
N SER A 117 14.01 -11.57 5.50
CA SER A 117 14.74 -11.39 4.24
C SER A 117 14.84 -9.93 3.81
N LYS A 118 13.80 -9.12 4.06
CA LYS A 118 13.81 -7.68 3.75
C LYS A 118 14.89 -6.93 4.50
N ILE A 119 14.96 -7.17 5.80
CA ILE A 119 15.93 -6.52 6.67
C ILE A 119 17.33 -7.07 6.40
N CYS A 120 17.46 -8.36 6.11
CA CYS A 120 18.75 -8.96 5.73
C CYS A 120 19.36 -8.31 4.49
N ASN A 121 18.55 -7.87 3.51
CA ASN A 121 19.07 -7.14 2.34
C ASN A 121 19.72 -5.80 2.73
N PHE A 122 19.23 -5.13 3.78
CA PHE A 122 19.91 -3.93 4.32
C PHE A 122 21.16 -4.31 5.11
N LEU A 123 21.07 -5.34 5.95
CA LEU A 123 22.23 -5.80 6.73
C LEU A 123 23.40 -6.20 5.85
N GLU A 124 23.12 -6.80 4.70
CA GLU A 124 24.11 -7.11 3.66
C GLU A 124 24.83 -5.86 3.16
N GLN A 125 24.08 -4.77 2.90
CA GLN A 125 24.68 -3.50 2.47
C GLN A 125 25.56 -2.86 3.55
N PHE A 126 25.28 -3.13 4.83
CA PHE A 126 26.10 -2.68 5.94
C PHE A 126 27.29 -3.61 6.22
N GLY A 127 27.42 -4.74 5.53
CA GLY A 127 28.52 -5.68 5.68
C GLY A 127 28.56 -6.41 7.03
N VAL A 128 27.42 -6.61 7.69
CA VAL A 128 27.33 -7.27 9.00
C VAL A 128 26.85 -8.71 8.86
N GLU A 129 27.25 -9.57 9.81
CA GLU A 129 26.82 -10.96 9.82
C GLU A 129 25.33 -11.06 10.17
N TYR A 130 24.58 -11.82 9.37
CA TYR A 130 23.15 -12.00 9.60
C TYR A 130 22.67 -13.43 9.33
N ARG A 131 21.54 -13.78 9.94
CA ARG A 131 20.81 -15.03 9.68
C ARG A 131 19.33 -14.73 9.44
N LYS A 132 18.73 -15.44 8.49
CA LYS A 132 17.32 -15.27 8.14
C LYS A 132 16.43 -16.05 9.08
N LEU A 133 15.42 -15.40 9.62
CA LEU A 133 14.35 -16.02 10.40
C LEU A 133 13.20 -16.50 9.49
N ASN A 134 12.45 -17.49 9.98
CA ASN A 134 11.26 -17.98 9.28
C ASN A 134 10.21 -16.90 9.13
N GLN A 135 9.70 -16.73 7.91
CA GLN A 135 8.71 -15.74 7.56
C GLN A 135 7.32 -16.36 7.42
N LYS A 136 6.29 -15.61 7.81
CA LYS A 136 4.87 -15.98 7.59
C LYS A 136 4.44 -15.87 6.13
N SER A 137 5.07 -14.97 5.38
CA SER A 137 4.73 -14.72 3.98
C SER A 137 5.98 -14.41 3.15
N LYS A 138 5.90 -14.70 1.86
CA LYS A 138 6.96 -14.34 0.88
C LYS A 138 6.88 -12.89 0.42
N SER A 139 6.13 -12.01 1.11
CA SER A 139 5.96 -10.65 0.65
C SER A 139 7.21 -9.82 0.94
N ASP A 140 7.81 -9.29 -0.10
CA ASP A 140 8.97 -8.39 -0.03
C ASP A 140 8.57 -6.92 0.20
N GLU A 141 7.30 -6.66 0.52
CA GLU A 141 6.80 -5.29 0.69
C GLU A 141 7.09 -4.76 2.10
N PHE A 142 7.73 -3.59 2.19
CA PHE A 142 8.01 -2.87 3.44
C PHE A 142 6.75 -2.32 4.11
N TYR A 143 5.60 -2.35 3.43
CA TYR A 143 4.36 -1.74 3.88
C TYR A 143 3.24 -2.72 4.13
N LEU A 144 2.37 -2.32 5.08
CA LEU A 144 1.05 -2.83 5.40
C LEU A 144 0.57 -3.91 4.40
N ASP A 145 1.06 -5.11 4.63
CA ASP A 145 0.83 -6.26 3.76
C ASP A 145 -0.60 -6.79 3.89
N SER A 146 -1.32 -6.34 4.91
CA SER A 146 -2.69 -6.74 5.15
C SER A 146 -3.62 -5.54 5.30
N LEU A 147 -4.66 -5.54 4.48
CA LEU A 147 -5.84 -4.71 4.66
C LEU A 147 -6.84 -5.53 5.48
N THR A 148 -7.32 -4.98 6.58
CA THR A 148 -8.40 -5.60 7.32
C THR A 148 -9.73 -5.07 6.81
N TYR A 149 -10.50 -5.93 6.16
CA TYR A 149 -11.88 -5.63 5.79
C TYR A 149 -12.79 -5.97 6.95
N GLU A 150 -13.53 -4.98 7.40
CA GLU A 150 -14.56 -5.16 8.39
C GLU A 150 -15.93 -5.20 7.70
N ILE A 151 -16.58 -6.37 7.78
CA ILE A 151 -17.93 -6.57 7.27
C ILE A 151 -18.87 -6.62 8.46
N ASN A 152 -19.74 -5.64 8.57
CA ASN A 152 -20.70 -5.56 9.66
C ASN A 152 -22.02 -6.22 9.25
N PHE A 153 -22.43 -7.26 9.99
CA PHE A 153 -23.72 -7.92 9.89
C PHE A 153 -24.45 -7.80 11.23
N ASN A 154 -25.57 -7.15 11.28
CA ASN A 154 -26.41 -7.06 12.49
C ASN A 154 -25.57 -6.99 13.73
N ASN A 155 -25.12 -6.36 14.47
CA ASN A 155 -24.32 -6.32 15.71
C ASN A 155 -23.05 -7.23 15.76
N LYS A 156 -22.65 -7.89 14.67
CA LYS A 156 -21.42 -8.66 14.59
C LYS A 156 -20.52 -8.09 13.49
N SER A 157 -19.25 -7.88 13.79
CA SER A 157 -18.25 -7.51 12.79
C SER A 157 -17.35 -8.71 12.47
N LEU A 158 -17.19 -8.99 11.18
CA LEU A 158 -16.24 -9.97 10.68
C LEU A 158 -15.03 -9.22 10.11
N LYS A 159 -13.87 -9.39 10.74
CA LYS A 159 -12.61 -8.81 10.26
C LYS A 159 -11.87 -9.83 9.41
N ILE A 160 -11.74 -9.55 8.13
CA ILE A 160 -11.04 -10.42 7.16
C ILE A 160 -9.72 -9.74 6.80
N PRO A 161 -8.57 -10.28 7.23
CA PRO A 161 -7.28 -9.80 6.77
C PRO A 161 -7.05 -10.27 5.32
N ILE A 162 -6.85 -9.32 4.40
CA ILE A 162 -6.53 -9.60 3.01
C ILE A 162 -5.16 -8.99 2.72
N SER A 163 -4.20 -9.77 2.21
CA SER A 163 -2.93 -9.22 1.78
C SER A 163 -3.14 -8.21 0.64
N ARG A 164 -2.30 -7.18 0.58
CA ARG A 164 -2.36 -6.15 -0.46
C ARG A 164 -2.28 -6.77 -1.87
N THR A 165 -1.45 -7.79 -2.03
CA THR A 165 -1.32 -8.53 -3.29
C THR A 165 -2.62 -9.25 -3.67
N ASN A 166 -3.26 -9.93 -2.73
CA ASN A 166 -4.54 -10.58 -2.96
C ASN A 166 -5.64 -9.56 -3.21
N TYR A 167 -5.64 -8.44 -2.51
CA TYR A 167 -6.57 -7.35 -2.76
C TYR A 167 -6.44 -6.78 -4.18
N LYS A 168 -5.21 -6.48 -4.64
CA LYS A 168 -4.95 -6.03 -6.02
C LYS A 168 -5.43 -7.04 -7.08
N ARG A 169 -5.43 -8.34 -6.77
CA ARG A 169 -5.96 -9.38 -7.66
C ARG A 169 -7.48 -9.48 -7.61
N LEU A 170 -8.06 -9.39 -6.41
CA LEU A 170 -9.52 -9.55 -6.20
C LEU A 170 -10.31 -8.32 -6.64
N LYS A 171 -9.79 -7.11 -6.42
CA LYS A 171 -10.47 -5.86 -6.77
C LYS A 171 -10.97 -5.84 -8.22
N PRO A 172 -10.13 -6.09 -9.25
CA PRO A 172 -10.59 -6.12 -10.64
C PRO A 172 -11.62 -7.23 -10.92
N VAL A 173 -11.53 -8.37 -10.22
CA VAL A 173 -12.50 -9.48 -10.38
C VAL A 173 -13.87 -9.04 -9.88
N VAL A 174 -13.93 -8.47 -8.68
CA VAL A 174 -15.17 -7.94 -8.08
C VAL A 174 -15.77 -6.84 -8.96
N GLU A 175 -14.95 -5.88 -9.40
CA GLU A 175 -15.39 -4.79 -10.26
C GLU A 175 -15.93 -5.29 -11.60
N ASN A 176 -15.27 -6.24 -12.25
CA ASN A 176 -15.73 -6.82 -13.51
C ASN A 176 -17.01 -7.64 -13.36
N PHE A 177 -17.14 -8.38 -12.24
CA PHE A 177 -18.36 -9.10 -11.93
C PHE A 177 -19.56 -8.16 -11.84
N TYR A 178 -19.50 -7.13 -10.99
CA TYR A 178 -20.58 -6.15 -10.90
C TYR A 178 -20.80 -5.40 -12.20
N PHE A 179 -19.74 -5.04 -12.91
CA PHE A 179 -19.85 -4.41 -14.23
C PHE A 179 -20.64 -5.26 -15.22
N SER A 180 -20.48 -6.60 -15.19
CA SER A 180 -21.24 -7.49 -16.07
C SER A 180 -22.75 -7.41 -15.83
N LEU A 181 -23.16 -7.04 -14.61
CA LEU A 181 -24.55 -6.92 -14.19
C LEU A 181 -25.18 -5.54 -14.47
N PHE A 182 -24.37 -4.51 -14.85
CA PHE A 182 -24.92 -3.19 -15.17
C PHE A 182 -25.76 -3.24 -16.42
N LYS A 183 -26.92 -2.53 -16.37
CA LYS A 183 -27.83 -2.36 -17.51
C LYS A 183 -27.24 -1.40 -18.55
N ASN A 184 -26.77 -0.25 -18.09
CA ASN A 184 -26.25 0.82 -18.94
C ASN A 184 -24.74 0.73 -19.06
N LYS A 185 -24.23 -0.04 -20.04
CA LYS A 185 -22.80 -0.14 -20.33
C LYS A 185 -22.39 0.95 -21.34
N PRO A 186 -21.22 1.54 -21.19
CA PRO A 186 -20.71 2.49 -22.18
C PRO A 186 -20.39 1.75 -23.50
N ASP A 187 -20.74 2.39 -24.62
CA ASP A 187 -20.50 1.84 -25.95
C ASP A 187 -19.04 2.02 -26.37
N ASN A 188 -18.43 3.13 -25.93
CA ASN A 188 -17.04 3.46 -26.19
C ASN A 188 -16.41 4.19 -25.00
N LEU A 189 -15.08 4.38 -25.04
CA LEU A 189 -14.29 5.04 -23.99
C LEU A 189 -13.92 6.48 -24.36
N THR A 190 -14.41 7.00 -25.49
CA THR A 190 -14.12 8.38 -25.92
C THR A 190 -14.84 9.40 -25.04
N ASN A 191 -14.17 10.50 -24.75
CA ASN A 191 -14.71 11.60 -23.94
C ASN A 191 -15.18 11.18 -22.53
N SER A 192 -14.38 10.37 -21.84
CA SER A 192 -14.71 9.92 -20.48
C SER A 192 -14.21 10.89 -19.42
N HIS A 193 -14.98 11.04 -18.36
CA HIS A 193 -14.61 11.75 -17.14
C HIS A 193 -14.08 10.77 -16.10
N ILE A 194 -12.98 11.10 -15.44
CA ILE A 194 -12.39 10.25 -14.39
C ILE A 194 -12.86 10.74 -13.01
N LEU A 195 -13.52 9.87 -12.28
CA LEU A 195 -13.93 10.09 -10.89
C LEU A 195 -12.94 9.36 -9.97
N VAL A 196 -12.16 10.14 -9.23
CA VAL A 196 -11.12 9.59 -8.33
C VAL A 196 -11.69 9.43 -6.93
N GLU A 197 -11.45 8.25 -6.30
CA GLU A 197 -11.93 7.89 -4.95
C GLU A 197 -13.44 8.17 -4.75
N PHE A 198 -14.22 7.91 -5.78
CA PHE A 198 -15.64 8.16 -5.79
C PHE A 198 -16.41 7.12 -4.96
N ASP A 199 -17.21 7.60 -4.02
CA ASP A 199 -18.09 6.78 -3.18
C ASP A 199 -19.56 6.98 -3.61
N PRO A 200 -20.20 6.00 -4.25
CA PRO A 200 -21.58 6.13 -4.70
C PRO A 200 -22.58 6.43 -3.56
N LEU A 201 -22.33 5.89 -2.35
CA LEU A 201 -23.21 6.17 -1.21
C LEU A 201 -23.08 7.62 -0.75
N LYS A 202 -21.84 8.11 -0.63
CA LYS A 202 -21.57 9.48 -0.17
C LYS A 202 -22.02 10.53 -1.18
N TYR A 203 -21.82 10.25 -2.46
CA TYR A 203 -22.08 11.20 -3.55
C TYR A 203 -23.35 10.88 -4.35
N ASN A 204 -24.30 10.16 -3.77
CA ASN A 204 -25.54 9.77 -4.44
C ASN A 204 -26.30 10.97 -5.05
N LYS A 205 -26.39 12.09 -4.34
CA LYS A 205 -27.03 13.31 -4.84
C LYS A 205 -26.30 13.92 -6.05
N LEU A 206 -24.97 13.80 -6.10
CA LEU A 206 -24.17 14.31 -7.21
C LEU A 206 -24.43 13.50 -8.50
N LEU A 207 -24.74 12.22 -8.39
CA LEU A 207 -25.05 11.38 -9.54
C LEU A 207 -26.23 11.90 -10.36
N SER A 208 -27.21 12.55 -9.72
CA SER A 208 -28.37 13.13 -10.42
C SER A 208 -28.04 14.37 -11.25
N SER A 209 -26.90 15.03 -10.99
CA SER A 209 -26.44 16.19 -11.75
C SER A 209 -25.55 15.83 -12.94
N PHE A 210 -25.16 14.56 -13.08
CA PHE A 210 -24.31 14.14 -14.18
C PHE A 210 -25.09 14.06 -15.49
N SER A 211 -24.44 14.43 -16.59
CA SER A 211 -25.00 14.32 -17.92
C SER A 211 -25.21 12.84 -18.32
N ASN A 212 -26.39 12.51 -18.81
CA ASN A 212 -26.73 11.16 -19.26
C ASN A 212 -25.89 10.68 -20.46
N ASN A 213 -25.29 11.60 -21.21
CA ASN A 213 -24.51 11.29 -22.41
C ASN A 213 -23.01 11.16 -22.13
N SER A 214 -22.58 11.33 -20.89
CA SER A 214 -21.16 11.26 -20.53
C SER A 214 -20.78 9.90 -19.98
N ASN A 215 -19.61 9.42 -20.37
CA ASN A 215 -19.01 8.22 -19.83
C ASN A 215 -18.15 8.58 -18.62
N TYR A 216 -18.21 7.78 -17.58
CA TYR A 216 -17.45 7.96 -16.35
C TYR A 216 -16.59 6.74 -16.04
N VAL A 217 -15.31 6.97 -15.77
CA VAL A 217 -14.39 5.99 -15.23
C VAL A 217 -14.24 6.22 -13.75
N ILE A 218 -14.55 5.24 -12.93
CA ILE A 218 -14.30 5.34 -11.51
C ILE A 218 -12.94 4.69 -11.18
N TYR A 219 -12.04 5.49 -10.63
CA TYR A 219 -10.74 5.07 -10.13
C TYR A 219 -10.70 5.16 -8.62
N ASN A 220 -10.79 4.02 -7.95
CA ASN A 220 -10.68 3.94 -6.50
C ASN A 220 -9.48 3.06 -6.14
N ARG A 221 -8.51 3.62 -5.39
CA ARG A 221 -7.31 2.89 -4.99
C ARG A 221 -7.58 1.96 -3.80
N ARG A 222 -8.33 2.45 -2.83
CA ARG A 222 -8.51 1.81 -1.52
C ARG A 222 -9.60 0.75 -1.48
N ARG A 223 -10.61 0.84 -2.35
CA ARG A 223 -11.73 -0.10 -2.41
C ARG A 223 -12.28 -0.21 -3.84
N PRO A 224 -12.98 -1.30 -4.20
CA PRO A 224 -13.72 -1.35 -5.46
C PRO A 224 -14.76 -0.23 -5.52
N TYR A 225 -15.07 0.27 -6.71
CA TYR A 225 -16.13 1.28 -6.87
C TYR A 225 -17.54 0.70 -6.59
N VAL A 226 -17.71 -0.59 -6.81
CA VAL A 226 -18.86 -1.38 -6.35
C VAL A 226 -18.35 -2.42 -5.35
N TRP A 227 -18.71 -2.27 -4.09
CA TRP A 227 -18.24 -3.12 -3.00
C TRP A 227 -19.38 -3.74 -2.17
N ASN A 228 -20.63 -3.34 -2.45
CA ASN A 228 -21.83 -3.96 -1.89
C ASN A 228 -23.04 -3.72 -2.81
N TYR A 229 -24.16 -4.37 -2.48
CA TYR A 229 -25.38 -4.25 -3.25
C TYR A 229 -25.95 -2.82 -3.28
N SER A 230 -25.80 -2.06 -2.20
CA SER A 230 -26.28 -0.67 -2.16
C SER A 230 -25.55 0.22 -3.16
N THR A 231 -24.21 0.13 -3.23
CA THR A 231 -23.41 0.87 -4.22
C THR A 231 -23.74 0.45 -5.64
N PHE A 232 -23.93 -0.86 -5.88
CA PHE A 232 -24.38 -1.39 -7.16
C PHE A 232 -25.75 -0.83 -7.55
N SER A 233 -26.72 -0.88 -6.64
CA SER A 233 -28.08 -0.40 -6.89
C SER A 233 -28.11 1.09 -7.26
N ILE A 234 -27.34 1.92 -6.53
CA ILE A 234 -27.25 3.36 -6.80
C ILE A 234 -26.70 3.63 -8.20
N LEU A 235 -25.56 2.99 -8.55
CA LEU A 235 -24.93 3.18 -9.85
C LEU A 235 -25.80 2.63 -10.99
N ASN A 236 -26.43 1.48 -10.81
CA ASN A 236 -27.25 0.84 -11.84
C ASN A 236 -28.60 1.53 -12.06
N LYS A 237 -29.12 2.27 -11.04
CA LYS A 237 -30.30 3.11 -11.16
C LYS A 237 -30.00 4.49 -11.74
N SER A 238 -28.74 4.93 -11.70
CA SER A 238 -28.33 6.17 -12.34
C SER A 238 -28.39 5.99 -13.86
N ASN A 239 -28.77 7.06 -14.57
CA ASN A 239 -28.76 7.07 -16.03
C ASN A 239 -27.34 7.24 -16.63
N VAL A 240 -26.34 7.22 -15.78
CA VAL A 240 -24.94 7.46 -16.14
C VAL A 240 -24.26 6.15 -16.49
N LYS A 241 -23.39 6.20 -17.49
CA LYS A 241 -22.60 5.03 -17.93
C LYS A 241 -21.28 4.98 -17.16
N PHE A 242 -21.08 3.95 -16.35
CA PHE A 242 -19.85 3.73 -15.58
C PHE A 242 -19.10 2.50 -16.06
N PHE A 243 -17.78 2.54 -15.95
CA PHE A 243 -16.96 1.36 -16.16
C PHE A 243 -15.71 1.35 -15.25
N PRO A 244 -15.18 0.14 -14.95
CA PRO A 244 -14.02 0.00 -14.08
C PRO A 244 -12.73 0.40 -14.79
N GLU A 245 -11.77 0.86 -14.03
CA GLU A 245 -10.41 1.19 -14.48
C GLU A 245 -9.77 0.06 -15.32
N SER A 246 -9.99 -1.19 -14.92
CA SER A 246 -9.42 -2.37 -15.59
C SER A 246 -9.81 -2.52 -17.06
N LYS A 247 -10.86 -1.81 -17.50
CA LYS A 247 -11.31 -1.78 -18.90
C LYS A 247 -10.62 -0.70 -19.74
N LEU A 248 -9.93 0.26 -19.12
CA LEU A 248 -9.22 1.33 -19.82
C LEU A 248 -7.98 0.83 -20.56
N ILE A 249 -7.32 -0.18 -20.02
CA ILE A 249 -6.05 -0.67 -20.52
C ILE A 249 -6.29 -1.93 -21.36
N GLY A 250 -5.99 -1.85 -22.65
CA GLY A 250 -6.06 -2.98 -23.56
C GLY A 250 -5.11 -4.14 -23.20
N LYS A 251 -5.33 -5.31 -23.75
CA LYS A 251 -4.45 -6.48 -23.51
C LYS A 251 -3.00 -6.22 -23.94
N ASN A 252 -2.82 -5.54 -25.06
CA ASN A 252 -1.49 -5.22 -25.60
C ASN A 252 -0.75 -4.20 -24.74
N GLU A 253 -1.45 -3.18 -24.24
CA GLU A 253 -0.89 -2.17 -23.32
C GLU A 253 -0.50 -2.79 -21.97
N LYS A 254 -1.30 -3.76 -21.47
CA LYS A 254 -0.96 -4.51 -20.25
C LYS A 254 0.30 -5.35 -20.39
N SER A 255 0.58 -5.88 -21.59
CA SER A 255 1.83 -6.62 -21.83
C SER A 255 3.04 -5.69 -21.85
N PHE A 256 2.91 -4.50 -22.43
CA PHE A 256 3.96 -3.48 -22.48
C PHE A 256 4.34 -2.95 -21.08
N LEU A 257 3.36 -2.82 -20.17
CA LEU A 257 3.59 -2.37 -18.80
C LEU A 257 4.18 -3.44 -17.86
N LYS A 258 4.27 -4.70 -18.33
CA LYS A 258 4.84 -5.81 -17.55
C LYS A 258 6.31 -6.10 -17.86
N ASN A 259 6.82 -5.59 -18.97
CA ASN A 259 8.21 -5.65 -19.38
C ASN A 259 8.95 -4.38 -18.97
#